data_83f3d4d3cca8dd693724e58d1aef33c7
#
_entry.id   83f3d4d3cca8dd693724e58d1aef33c7
#
_cell.length_a   1.000
_cell.length_b   1.000
_cell.length_c   1.000
_cell.angle_alpha   90.00
_cell.angle_beta   90.00
_cell.angle_gamma   90.00
#
_symmetry.space_group_name_H-M   'P 1'
#
loop_
_entity.id
_entity.type
_entity.pdbx_description
1 polymer ?
#
loop_
_entity_poly.entity_id
_entity_poly.type
_entity_poly.pdbx_seq_one_letter_code
_entity_poly.pdbx_strand_id
1 'polypeptide(L)'
;MFLYYENKFEIRPNENPKITIIPSSIADKEEILNFYAQELYFPEYFGQNWNALYDCLCDLTWLPQNQIKIIHNNVTLLNDEDQKIYLKLLDDAIISWEGESQHQLFVYFPENTKDQILEILKSPIF
;
A
#
# COMPACT_ATOMS: atom_id res chain seq x y z
N MET A 1 9.80 -2.28 -3.82
CA MET A 1 9.60 -3.74 -3.72
C MET A 1 8.87 -4.08 -2.44
N PHE A 2 7.95 -5.03 -2.51
CA PHE A 2 7.16 -5.43 -1.34
C PHE A 2 7.97 -6.27 -0.39
N LEU A 3 7.61 -6.20 0.89
CA LEU A 3 8.17 -7.04 1.94
C LEU A 3 7.15 -8.14 2.28
N TYR A 4 7.64 -9.29 2.70
CA TYR A 4 6.77 -10.44 2.97
C TYR A 4 7.00 -10.95 4.38
N TYR A 5 5.92 -11.30 5.09
CA TYR A 5 5.98 -11.80 6.45
C TYR A 5 5.37 -13.21 6.54
N GLU A 6 5.89 -14.04 7.43
CA GLU A 6 5.44 -15.45 7.53
C GLU A 6 4.34 -15.66 8.53
N ASN A 7 4.46 -15.14 9.75
CA ASN A 7 3.50 -15.44 10.81
C ASN A 7 2.71 -14.22 11.22
N LYS A 8 3.33 -13.35 11.98
CA LYS A 8 2.72 -12.09 12.39
C LYS A 8 3.72 -10.97 12.27
N PHE A 9 3.20 -9.80 12.08
CA PHE A 9 4.02 -8.61 11.95
C PHE A 9 4.42 -8.12 13.34
N GLU A 10 5.71 -7.83 13.53
CA GLU A 10 6.23 -7.30 14.80
C GLU A 10 6.80 -5.91 14.61
N ILE A 11 6.57 -5.05 15.61
CA ILE A 11 7.10 -3.70 15.65
C ILE A 11 8.18 -3.63 16.71
N ARG A 12 9.34 -3.07 16.34
CA ARG A 12 10.44 -2.90 17.29
C ARG A 12 10.07 -1.86 18.35
N PRO A 13 10.53 -2.02 19.61
CA PRO A 13 10.12 -1.13 20.69
C PRO A 13 10.45 0.35 20.48
N ASN A 14 11.50 0.66 19.71
CA ASN A 14 11.93 2.04 19.48
C ASN A 14 11.33 2.68 18.21
N GLU A 15 10.47 1.95 17.51
CA GLU A 15 9.81 2.47 16.31
C GLU A 15 8.45 3.06 16.67
N ASN A 16 8.09 4.13 15.98
CA ASN A 16 6.76 4.73 16.08
C ASN A 16 6.19 4.93 14.69
N PRO A 17 5.93 3.85 13.94
CA PRO A 17 5.41 3.96 12.59
C PRO A 17 3.91 4.25 12.57
N LYS A 18 3.46 4.87 11.48
CA LYS A 18 2.03 4.84 11.15
C LYS A 18 1.75 3.50 10.48
N ILE A 19 0.88 2.70 11.08
CA ILE A 19 0.54 1.37 10.57
C ILE A 19 -0.89 1.40 10.04
N THR A 20 -1.07 0.89 8.83
CA THR A 20 -2.37 0.70 8.22
C THR A 20 -2.49 -0.77 7.81
N ILE A 21 -3.55 -1.42 8.27
CA ILE A 21 -3.79 -2.82 7.95
C ILE A 21 -4.94 -2.89 6.95
N ILE A 22 -4.62 -3.39 5.75
CA ILE A 22 -5.60 -3.48 4.66
C ILE A 22 -6.40 -4.78 4.83
N PRO A 23 -7.72 -4.68 5.02
CA PRO A 23 -8.54 -5.89 5.13
C PRO A 23 -8.58 -6.67 3.83
N SER A 24 -8.52 -8.01 3.93
CA SER A 24 -8.61 -8.86 2.74
C SER A 24 -10.00 -8.87 2.12
N SER A 25 -11.02 -8.37 2.84
CA SER A 25 -12.40 -8.34 2.36
C SER A 25 -12.69 -7.22 1.36
N ILE A 26 -11.76 -6.30 1.15
CA ILE A 26 -11.97 -5.21 0.18
C ILE A 26 -12.13 -5.80 -1.22
N ALA A 27 -13.24 -5.46 -1.89
CA ALA A 27 -13.65 -6.11 -3.12
C ALA A 27 -13.75 -5.17 -4.31
N ASP A 28 -13.69 -3.84 -4.14
CA ASP A 28 -13.75 -2.93 -5.27
C ASP A 28 -12.89 -1.68 -5.05
N LYS A 29 -12.68 -0.95 -6.15
CA LYS A 29 -11.83 0.23 -6.17
C LYS A 29 -12.31 1.32 -5.21
N GLU A 30 -13.61 1.60 -5.21
CA GLU A 30 -14.16 2.66 -4.36
C GLU A 30 -13.90 2.36 -2.89
N GLU A 31 -14.07 1.12 -2.49
CA GLU A 31 -13.87 0.68 -1.12
C GLU A 31 -12.44 0.89 -0.67
N ILE A 32 -11.46 0.50 -1.51
CA ILE A 32 -10.05 0.65 -1.13
C ILE A 32 -9.61 2.12 -1.13
N LEU A 33 -10.10 2.93 -2.06
CA LEU A 33 -9.79 4.35 -2.09
C LEU A 33 -10.32 5.06 -0.84
N ASN A 34 -11.55 4.75 -0.44
CA ASN A 34 -12.13 5.30 0.79
C ASN A 34 -11.38 4.84 2.02
N PHE A 35 -10.96 3.59 2.06
CA PHE A 35 -10.20 3.04 3.18
C PHE A 35 -8.89 3.81 3.39
N TYR A 36 -8.11 4.00 2.33
CA TYR A 36 -6.86 4.75 2.42
C TYR A 36 -7.09 6.20 2.84
N ALA A 37 -8.12 6.84 2.29
CA ALA A 37 -8.40 8.23 2.62
C ALA A 37 -8.68 8.41 4.11
N GLN A 38 -9.39 7.47 4.72
CA GLN A 38 -9.69 7.51 6.14
C GLN A 38 -8.48 7.16 7.00
N GLU A 39 -7.79 6.09 6.65
CA GLU A 39 -6.68 5.57 7.46
C GLU A 39 -5.45 6.48 7.45
N LEU A 40 -5.15 7.09 6.32
CA LEU A 40 -3.98 7.93 6.16
C LEU A 40 -4.32 9.43 6.12
N TYR A 41 -5.55 9.78 6.50
CA TYR A 41 -6.00 11.18 6.64
C TYR A 41 -5.76 12.00 5.37
N PHE A 42 -6.17 11.46 4.23
CA PHE A 42 -5.99 12.16 2.95
C PHE A 42 -6.67 13.52 2.95
N PRO A 43 -6.09 14.53 2.28
CA PRO A 43 -6.72 15.85 2.18
C PRO A 43 -8.11 15.80 1.54
N GLU A 44 -8.95 16.80 1.84
CA GLU A 44 -10.30 16.88 1.30
C GLU A 44 -10.34 16.93 -0.22
N TYR A 45 -9.28 17.40 -0.85
CA TYR A 45 -9.19 17.48 -2.31
C TYR A 45 -8.85 16.14 -2.97
N PHE A 46 -8.79 15.05 -2.21
CA PHE A 46 -8.50 13.73 -2.78
C PHE A 46 -9.54 13.35 -3.85
N GLY A 47 -9.06 13.04 -5.05
CA GLY A 47 -9.89 12.89 -6.24
C GLY A 47 -10.54 11.53 -6.46
N GLN A 48 -10.53 10.61 -5.50
CA GLN A 48 -11.22 9.30 -5.58
C GLN A 48 -10.88 8.49 -6.83
N ASN A 49 -9.62 8.49 -7.26
CA ASN A 49 -9.15 7.69 -8.38
C ASN A 49 -7.73 7.16 -8.12
N TRP A 50 -7.27 6.24 -8.98
CA TRP A 50 -5.96 5.62 -8.81
C TRP A 50 -4.82 6.63 -8.84
N ASN A 51 -4.88 7.61 -9.74
CA ASN A 51 -3.84 8.63 -9.82
C ASN A 51 -3.76 9.46 -8.55
N ALA A 52 -4.92 9.82 -7.99
CA ALA A 52 -4.97 10.56 -6.74
C ALA A 52 -4.42 9.74 -5.57
N LEU A 53 -4.70 8.44 -5.53
CA LEU A 53 -4.12 7.54 -4.53
C LEU A 53 -2.59 7.52 -4.65
N TYR A 54 -2.08 7.39 -5.86
CA TYR A 54 -0.64 7.40 -6.09
C TYR A 54 -0.01 8.70 -5.60
N ASP A 55 -0.59 9.83 -5.98
CA ASP A 55 -0.07 11.14 -5.58
C ASP A 55 -0.05 11.30 -4.06
N CYS A 56 -1.11 10.89 -3.39
CA CYS A 56 -1.16 10.96 -1.93
C CYS A 56 -0.15 10.04 -1.26
N LEU A 57 0.03 8.82 -1.77
CA LEU A 57 1.02 7.88 -1.22
C LEU A 57 2.46 8.34 -1.46
N CYS A 58 2.71 9.10 -2.51
CA CYS A 58 4.03 9.68 -2.76
C CYS A 58 4.31 10.90 -1.88
N ASP A 59 3.29 11.49 -1.29
CA ASP A 59 3.43 12.70 -0.47
C ASP A 59 3.44 12.36 1.03
N LEU A 60 2.30 12.13 1.63
CA LEU A 60 2.09 11.78 3.06
C LEU A 60 2.77 12.74 4.05
N THR A 61 3.10 13.97 3.62
CA THR A 61 3.81 14.95 4.46
C THR A 61 2.97 15.46 5.62
N TRP A 62 1.63 15.28 5.55
CA TRP A 62 0.75 15.67 6.65
C TRP A 62 0.77 14.68 7.82
N LEU A 63 1.37 13.50 7.64
CA LEU A 63 1.51 12.53 8.74
C LEU A 63 2.75 12.85 9.56
N PRO A 64 2.66 12.81 10.90
CA PRO A 64 3.81 13.12 11.74
C PRO A 64 4.85 12.01 11.78
N GLN A 65 4.48 10.78 11.41
CA GLN A 65 5.38 9.64 11.47
C GLN A 65 6.35 9.65 10.27
N ASN A 66 7.60 9.24 10.53
CA ASN A 66 8.60 9.11 9.48
C ASN A 66 8.55 7.77 8.76
N GLN A 67 7.94 6.78 9.36
CA GLN A 67 7.77 5.45 8.79
C GLN A 67 6.29 5.16 8.60
N ILE A 68 5.93 4.79 7.39
CA ILE A 68 4.55 4.40 7.05
C ILE A 68 4.60 2.94 6.64
N LYS A 69 3.83 2.09 7.34
CA LYS A 69 3.79 0.65 7.08
C LYS A 69 2.38 0.26 6.67
N ILE A 70 2.24 -0.19 5.45
CA ILE A 70 0.98 -0.68 4.89
C ILE A 70 1.05 -2.21 4.89
N ILE A 71 0.21 -2.84 5.70
CA ILE A 71 0.26 -4.28 5.91
C ILE A 71 -1.02 -4.90 5.36
N HIS A 72 -0.87 -5.87 4.46
CA HIS A 72 -2.00 -6.60 3.91
C HIS A 72 -2.17 -7.93 4.63
N ASN A 73 -3.41 -8.26 5.00
CA ASN A 73 -3.72 -9.57 5.57
C ASN A 73 -3.70 -10.67 4.49
N ASN A 74 -3.99 -10.28 3.27
CA ASN A 74 -3.97 -11.17 2.10
C ASN A 74 -4.04 -10.29 0.85
N VAL A 75 -3.99 -10.89 -0.33
CA VAL A 75 -4.32 -10.18 -1.57
C VAL A 75 -5.79 -9.77 -1.49
N THR A 76 -6.11 -8.55 -1.90
CA THR A 76 -7.48 -8.05 -1.88
C THR A 76 -8.34 -8.75 -2.92
N LEU A 77 -9.67 -8.58 -2.83
CA LEU A 77 -10.63 -9.21 -3.73
C LEU A 77 -10.96 -8.34 -4.95
N LEU A 78 -10.10 -7.41 -5.31
CA LEU A 78 -10.27 -6.58 -6.50
C LEU A 78 -10.32 -7.46 -7.75
N ASN A 79 -11.02 -6.99 -8.80
CA ASN A 79 -10.95 -7.67 -10.09
C ASN A 79 -9.52 -7.64 -10.64
N ASP A 80 -9.26 -8.44 -11.67
CA ASP A 80 -7.89 -8.62 -12.18
C ASP A 80 -7.25 -7.32 -12.63
N GLU A 81 -8.01 -6.47 -13.31
CA GLU A 81 -7.49 -5.19 -13.81
C GLU A 81 -7.16 -4.25 -12.64
N ASP A 82 -8.07 -4.05 -11.72
CA ASP A 82 -7.86 -3.18 -10.57
C ASP A 82 -6.74 -3.72 -9.66
N GLN A 83 -6.64 -5.03 -9.52
CA GLN A 83 -5.58 -5.65 -8.73
C GLN A 83 -4.20 -5.31 -9.29
N LYS A 84 -4.03 -5.41 -10.62
CA LYS A 84 -2.77 -5.04 -11.26
C LYS A 84 -2.44 -3.57 -11.07
N ILE A 85 -3.42 -2.70 -11.29
CA ILE A 85 -3.24 -1.26 -11.12
C ILE A 85 -2.83 -0.96 -9.68
N TYR A 86 -3.53 -1.54 -8.71
CA TYR A 86 -3.25 -1.32 -7.31
C TYR A 86 -1.85 -1.77 -6.92
N LEU A 87 -1.47 -2.99 -7.27
CA LEU A 87 -0.14 -3.52 -6.94
C LEU A 87 0.98 -2.72 -7.62
N LYS A 88 0.80 -2.37 -8.89
CA LYS A 88 1.77 -1.58 -9.62
C LYS A 88 1.91 -0.18 -9.02
N LEU A 89 0.80 0.42 -8.64
CA LEU A 89 0.78 1.73 -8.01
C LEU A 89 1.54 1.72 -6.68
N LEU A 90 1.34 0.70 -5.85
CA LEU A 90 2.06 0.57 -4.59
C LEU A 90 3.56 0.43 -4.82
N ASP A 91 3.95 -0.39 -5.78
CA ASP A 91 5.37 -0.59 -6.10
C ASP A 91 6.00 0.72 -6.58
N ASP A 92 5.31 1.45 -7.45
CA ASP A 92 5.79 2.75 -7.95
C ASP A 92 5.88 3.79 -6.81
N ALA A 93 4.96 3.77 -5.86
CA ALA A 93 5.03 4.65 -4.70
C ALA A 93 6.24 4.35 -3.83
N ILE A 94 6.55 3.07 -3.61
CA ILE A 94 7.76 2.66 -2.88
C ILE A 94 9.00 3.21 -3.58
N ILE A 95 9.06 3.06 -4.90
CA ILE A 95 10.19 3.55 -5.69
C ILE A 95 10.34 5.07 -5.54
N SER A 96 9.23 5.80 -5.50
CA SER A 96 9.27 7.25 -5.34
C SER A 96 9.87 7.69 -4.00
N TRP A 97 9.84 6.82 -2.99
CA TRP A 97 10.42 7.11 -1.67
C TRP A 97 11.88 6.70 -1.56
N GLU A 98 12.43 5.97 -2.53
CA GLU A 98 13.84 5.58 -2.52
C GLU A 98 14.73 6.82 -2.60
N GLY A 99 15.77 6.84 -1.78
CA GLY A 99 16.65 7.99 -1.69
C GLY A 99 16.24 9.02 -0.65
N GLU A 100 15.03 8.95 -0.12
CA GLU A 100 14.61 9.79 0.99
C GLU A 100 15.25 9.30 2.28
N SER A 101 15.93 10.19 3.01
CA SER A 101 16.59 9.81 4.26
C SER A 101 15.69 9.96 5.49
N GLN A 102 14.63 10.77 5.40
CA GLN A 102 13.80 11.12 6.55
C GLN A 102 12.47 10.38 6.61
N HIS A 103 11.97 9.90 5.46
CA HIS A 103 10.69 9.20 5.36
C HIS A 103 10.87 7.87 4.67
N GLN A 104 10.13 6.86 5.13
CA GLN A 104 10.20 5.51 4.57
C GLN A 104 8.79 4.94 4.43
N LEU A 105 8.51 4.37 3.25
CA LEU A 105 7.26 3.68 2.97
C LEU A 105 7.54 2.20 2.78
N PHE A 106 6.85 1.38 3.58
CA PHE A 106 6.98 -0.08 3.53
C PHE A 106 5.61 -0.69 3.24
N VAL A 107 5.56 -1.63 2.32
CA VAL A 107 4.33 -2.35 1.98
C VAL A 107 4.59 -3.84 2.18
N TYR A 108 3.74 -4.47 2.98
CA TYR A 108 3.89 -5.87 3.41
C TYR A 108 2.73 -6.72 2.92
N PHE A 109 3.04 -7.94 2.52
CA PHE A 109 2.07 -8.99 2.20
C PHE A 109 2.48 -10.29 2.88
N PRO A 110 1.54 -11.22 3.14
CA PRO A 110 1.93 -12.54 3.65
C PRO A 110 2.84 -13.27 2.67
N GLU A 111 3.81 -14.01 3.19
CA GLU A 111 4.78 -14.75 2.36
C GLU A 111 4.09 -15.71 1.39
N ASN A 112 2.99 -16.32 1.81
CA ASN A 112 2.26 -17.27 0.96
C ASN A 112 1.56 -16.63 -0.24
N THR A 113 1.54 -15.29 -0.34
CA THR A 113 0.97 -14.58 -1.50
C THR A 113 2.03 -14.14 -2.49
N LYS A 114 3.30 -14.36 -2.20
CA LYS A 114 4.41 -13.81 -2.99
C LYS A 114 4.37 -14.25 -4.45
N ASP A 115 4.19 -15.54 -4.71
CA ASP A 115 4.18 -16.05 -6.08
C ASP A 115 2.99 -15.49 -6.87
N GLN A 116 1.84 -15.40 -6.24
CA GLN A 116 0.64 -14.82 -6.85
C GLN A 116 0.88 -13.36 -7.23
N ILE A 117 1.47 -12.57 -6.33
CA ILE A 117 1.73 -11.15 -6.57
C ILE A 117 2.73 -10.98 -7.71
N LEU A 118 3.79 -11.77 -7.72
CA LEU A 118 4.79 -11.69 -8.79
C LEU A 118 4.19 -12.05 -10.15
N GLU A 119 3.29 -13.03 -10.19
CA GLU A 119 2.59 -13.38 -11.43
C GLU A 119 1.70 -12.23 -11.92
N ILE A 120 0.97 -11.60 -11.02
CA ILE A 120 0.13 -10.45 -11.37
C ILE A 120 0.97 -9.31 -11.94
N LEU A 121 2.10 -9.00 -11.29
CA LEU A 121 2.97 -7.91 -11.72
C LEU A 121 3.69 -8.19 -13.04
N LYS A 122 3.94 -9.45 -13.38
CA LYS A 122 4.54 -9.83 -14.65
C LYS A 122 3.58 -9.71 -15.83
N SER A 123 2.29 -9.86 -15.58
CA SER A 123 1.30 -9.83 -16.64
C SER A 123 1.21 -8.43 -17.25
N PRO A 124 1.11 -8.29 -18.58
CA PRO A 124 0.86 -6.98 -19.17
C PRO A 124 -0.50 -6.45 -18.71
N ILE A 125 -0.61 -5.12 -18.56
CA ILE A 125 -1.86 -4.51 -18.14
C ILE A 125 -2.95 -4.71 -19.19
N PHE A 126 -2.55 -4.89 -20.45
CA PHE A 126 -3.46 -5.10 -21.55
C PHE A 126 -3.01 -6.28 -22.40
#